data_3af90bdfd3259895602b06ad6b6dec06
#
_entry.id   3af90bdfd3259895602b06ad6b6dec06
#
_cell.length_a   1.000
_cell.length_b   1.000
_cell.length_c   1.000
_cell.angle_alpha   90.00
_cell.angle_beta   90.00
_cell.angle_gamma   90.00
#
_symmetry.space_group_name_H-M   'P 1'
#
loop_
_entity.id
_entity.type
_entity.pdbx_description
1 polymer ?
#
loop_
_entity_poly.entity_id
_entity_poly.type
_entity_poly.pdbx_seq_one_letter_code
_entity_poly.pdbx_strand_id
1 'polypeptide(L)'
;MTHSTEPTEERPGDVIEPAKLRSCLGRFATGVTVVSYTHEDQPRGATVNAFSSVSLDPPLVLVSIARTAKACALLQDRPFAVNVLSARQIGVAMTFAGRPDEAAVIEWDTGRHAPRLRHTHATIECTPWQSYDGGDHVLHLGRVEDIAIRENEPLLFYGGSFHRRGDGLTAAGRSTRSSTPLALPLQVSAMEELAKEFVAGWI
;
A
#
# COMPACT_ATOMS: atom_id res chain seq x y z
N MET A 1 7.98 26.96 -47.21
CA MET A 1 7.67 27.53 -45.90
C MET A 1 8.12 26.46 -44.89
N THR A 2 9.32 26.65 -44.38
CA THR A 2 9.96 25.71 -43.42
C THR A 2 9.62 26.18 -42.01
N HIS A 3 8.79 25.42 -41.29
CA HIS A 3 8.56 25.63 -39.87
C HIS A 3 9.81 25.19 -39.11
N SER A 4 10.62 26.11 -38.63
CA SER A 4 11.63 25.87 -37.61
C SER A 4 10.93 25.66 -36.25
N THR A 5 11.00 24.47 -35.75
CA THR A 5 10.66 24.16 -34.35
C THR A 5 11.88 24.56 -33.51
N GLU A 6 11.79 25.71 -32.83
CA GLU A 6 12.78 26.05 -31.79
C GLU A 6 12.69 25.04 -30.64
N PRO A 7 13.81 24.57 -30.11
CA PRO A 7 13.81 23.75 -28.92
C PRO A 7 13.35 24.59 -27.71
N THR A 8 12.33 24.14 -27.03
CA THR A 8 11.89 24.73 -25.77
C THR A 8 13.02 24.63 -24.76
N GLU A 9 13.67 25.74 -24.45
CA GLU A 9 14.65 25.82 -23.36
C GLU A 9 13.94 25.47 -22.04
N GLU A 10 14.34 24.33 -21.45
CA GLU A 10 13.98 23.98 -20.08
C GLU A 10 14.55 25.05 -19.15
N ARG A 11 13.69 25.77 -18.46
CA ARG A 11 14.11 26.78 -17.47
C ARG A 11 14.82 26.07 -16.32
N PRO A 12 16.06 26.42 -15.98
CA PRO A 12 16.74 25.88 -14.80
C PRO A 12 16.07 26.49 -13.56
N GLY A 13 15.20 25.73 -12.88
CA GLY A 13 14.57 26.25 -11.66
C GLY A 13 13.56 25.36 -10.97
N ASP A 14 13.06 24.31 -11.59
CA ASP A 14 11.91 23.57 -11.07
C ASP A 14 12.18 22.10 -10.71
N VAL A 15 13.36 21.79 -10.19
CA VAL A 15 13.59 20.44 -9.60
C VAL A 15 12.83 20.39 -8.29
N ILE A 16 11.73 19.63 -8.28
CA ILE A 16 10.96 19.40 -7.06
C ILE A 16 11.82 18.61 -6.07
N GLU A 17 12.08 19.21 -4.91
CA GLU A 17 12.84 18.55 -3.85
C GLU A 17 12.11 17.28 -3.37
N PRO A 18 12.76 16.10 -3.34
CA PRO A 18 12.12 14.84 -2.98
C PRO A 18 11.41 14.85 -1.62
N ALA A 19 11.98 15.55 -0.63
CA ALA A 19 11.38 15.67 0.71
C ALA A 19 10.05 16.45 0.66
N LYS A 20 10.00 17.52 -0.13
CA LYS A 20 8.79 18.33 -0.32
C LYS A 20 7.70 17.55 -1.06
N LEU A 21 8.10 16.79 -2.09
CA LEU A 21 7.18 15.92 -2.81
C LEU A 21 6.58 14.86 -1.89
N ARG A 22 7.40 14.13 -1.13
CA ARG A 22 6.92 13.14 -0.15
C ARG A 22 5.98 13.76 0.89
N SER A 23 6.31 14.93 1.41
CA SER A 23 5.44 15.64 2.36
C SER A 23 4.09 15.98 1.76
N CYS A 24 4.05 16.37 0.49
CA CYS A 24 2.81 16.65 -0.25
C CYS A 24 2.00 15.37 -0.46
N LEU A 25 2.62 14.32 -0.99
CA LEU A 25 1.96 13.03 -1.26
C LEU A 25 1.45 12.37 0.04
N GLY A 26 2.17 12.55 1.16
CA GLY A 26 1.74 12.09 2.48
C GLY A 26 0.44 12.75 3.01
N ARG A 27 -0.06 13.81 2.36
CA ARG A 27 -1.39 14.40 2.67
C ARG A 27 -2.54 13.57 2.10
N PHE A 28 -2.27 12.65 1.22
CA PHE A 28 -3.26 11.71 0.71
C PHE A 28 -3.33 10.51 1.65
N ALA A 29 -4.39 10.42 2.46
CA ALA A 29 -4.61 9.28 3.35
C ALA A 29 -4.90 8.02 2.53
N THR A 30 -4.18 6.93 2.83
CA THR A 30 -4.34 5.65 2.14
C THR A 30 -4.69 4.53 3.12
N GLY A 31 -5.17 3.42 2.61
CA GLY A 31 -5.05 2.14 3.30
C GLY A 31 -3.61 1.66 3.34
N VAL A 32 -3.37 0.57 4.04
CA VAL A 32 -2.08 -0.14 4.07
C VAL A 32 -2.31 -1.56 3.56
N THR A 33 -1.51 -1.98 2.60
CA THR A 33 -1.60 -3.32 2.04
C THR A 33 -0.27 -4.07 2.16
N VAL A 34 -0.35 -5.39 2.19
CA VAL A 34 0.79 -6.27 1.93
C VAL A 34 0.51 -7.01 0.64
N VAL A 35 1.36 -6.84 -0.35
CA VAL A 35 1.32 -7.65 -1.58
C VAL A 35 2.09 -8.93 -1.30
N SER A 36 1.39 -10.06 -1.31
CA SER A 36 1.97 -11.38 -1.03
C SER A 36 2.05 -12.25 -2.29
N TYR A 37 3.09 -13.07 -2.36
CA TYR A 37 3.41 -13.96 -3.48
C TYR A 37 4.22 -15.15 -2.98
N THR A 38 4.34 -16.19 -3.81
CA THR A 38 5.20 -17.35 -3.52
C THR A 38 6.56 -17.18 -4.17
N HIS A 39 7.63 -17.38 -3.43
CA HIS A 39 9.01 -17.44 -3.91
C HIS A 39 9.76 -18.56 -3.20
N GLU A 40 10.36 -19.49 -3.97
CA GLU A 40 11.06 -20.68 -3.45
C GLU A 40 10.16 -21.48 -2.49
N ASP A 41 8.92 -21.74 -2.90
CA ASP A 41 7.88 -22.46 -2.15
C ASP A 41 7.52 -21.86 -0.79
N GLN A 42 7.93 -20.61 -0.56
CA GLN A 42 7.64 -19.89 0.68
C GLN A 42 6.77 -18.64 0.40
N PRO A 43 5.82 -18.33 1.28
CA PRO A 43 5.09 -17.08 1.22
C PRO A 43 6.03 -15.91 1.51
N ARG A 44 5.95 -14.88 0.68
CA ARG A 44 6.69 -13.62 0.80
C ARG A 44 5.71 -12.46 0.72
N GLY A 45 6.13 -11.28 1.15
CA GLY A 45 5.32 -10.10 1.08
C GLY A 45 6.13 -8.82 1.01
N ALA A 46 5.49 -7.76 0.53
CA ALA A 46 6.00 -6.39 0.58
C ALA A 46 4.87 -5.46 0.99
N THR A 47 5.12 -4.57 1.93
CA THR A 47 4.14 -3.57 2.36
C THR A 47 4.10 -2.43 1.35
N VAL A 48 2.89 -2.08 0.94
CA VAL A 48 2.61 -1.09 -0.09
C VAL A 48 1.39 -0.27 0.30
N ASN A 49 1.45 1.04 0.16
CA ASN A 49 0.29 1.92 0.24
C ASN A 49 -0.20 2.39 -1.15
N ALA A 50 0.64 2.28 -2.16
CA ALA A 50 0.33 2.63 -3.54
C ALA A 50 -0.49 1.53 -4.23
N PHE A 51 -1.74 1.39 -3.81
CA PHE A 51 -2.76 0.48 -4.35
C PHE A 51 -3.92 1.28 -4.92
N SER A 52 -4.43 0.87 -6.08
CA SER A 52 -5.61 1.48 -6.70
C SER A 52 -6.50 0.45 -7.40
N SER A 53 -7.81 0.67 -7.36
CA SER A 53 -8.76 0.02 -8.27
C SER A 53 -8.59 0.63 -9.67
N VAL A 54 -8.69 -0.20 -10.73
CA VAL A 54 -8.49 0.23 -12.11
C VAL A 54 -9.74 0.03 -12.96
N SER A 55 -10.31 -1.17 -12.96
CA SER A 55 -11.45 -1.53 -13.84
C SER A 55 -12.34 -2.56 -13.16
N LEU A 56 -13.60 -2.56 -13.53
CA LEU A 56 -14.56 -3.59 -13.14
C LEU A 56 -14.79 -4.64 -14.26
N ASP A 57 -14.53 -4.26 -15.51
CA ASP A 57 -14.64 -5.17 -16.66
C ASP A 57 -13.51 -4.86 -17.68
N PRO A 58 -12.48 -5.72 -17.81
CA PRO A 58 -12.17 -6.80 -16.85
C PRO A 58 -11.83 -6.25 -15.47
N PRO A 59 -11.99 -7.05 -14.39
CA PRO A 59 -11.70 -6.59 -13.03
C PRO A 59 -10.18 -6.47 -12.84
N LEU A 60 -9.68 -5.23 -12.68
CA LEU A 60 -8.25 -4.93 -12.56
C LEU A 60 -7.96 -4.07 -11.35
N VAL A 61 -6.81 -4.34 -10.75
CA VAL A 61 -6.20 -3.51 -9.70
C VAL A 61 -4.75 -3.18 -10.05
N LEU A 62 -4.21 -2.14 -9.44
CA LEU A 62 -2.83 -1.69 -9.61
C LEU A 62 -2.12 -1.65 -8.26
N VAL A 63 -0.89 -2.13 -8.25
CA VAL A 63 0.08 -1.91 -7.18
C VAL A 63 1.35 -1.29 -7.77
N SER A 64 1.92 -0.27 -7.10
CA SER A 64 3.18 0.34 -7.49
C SER A 64 4.28 -0.15 -6.55
N ILE A 65 5.32 -0.77 -7.10
CA ILE A 65 6.40 -1.42 -6.34
C ILE A 65 7.73 -0.79 -6.72
N ALA A 66 8.50 -0.35 -5.71
CA ALA A 66 9.82 0.20 -5.92
C ALA A 66 10.74 -0.82 -6.63
N ARG A 67 11.52 -0.37 -7.61
CA ARG A 67 12.44 -1.24 -8.37
C ARG A 67 13.49 -1.92 -7.48
N THR A 68 13.82 -1.31 -6.35
CA THR A 68 14.75 -1.87 -5.35
C THR A 68 14.14 -2.99 -4.50
N ALA A 69 12.80 -3.11 -4.46
CA ALA A 69 12.13 -4.15 -3.72
C ALA A 69 12.25 -5.51 -4.42
N LYS A 70 12.55 -6.57 -3.66
CA LYS A 70 12.63 -7.95 -4.20
C LYS A 70 11.34 -8.39 -4.89
N ALA A 71 10.19 -7.90 -4.43
CA ALA A 71 8.88 -8.17 -5.02
C ALA A 71 8.76 -7.68 -6.46
N CYS A 72 9.42 -6.57 -6.82
CA CYS A 72 9.23 -5.89 -8.10
C CYS A 72 9.44 -6.82 -9.31
N ALA A 73 10.56 -7.53 -9.35
CA ALA A 73 10.86 -8.44 -10.46
C ALA A 73 9.97 -9.71 -10.45
N LEU A 74 9.47 -10.11 -9.28
CA LEU A 74 8.73 -11.36 -9.11
C LEU A 74 7.24 -11.24 -9.44
N LEU A 75 6.64 -10.04 -9.28
CA LEU A 75 5.21 -9.83 -9.55
C LEU A 75 4.87 -9.77 -11.04
N GLN A 76 5.86 -9.61 -11.91
CA GLN A 76 5.64 -9.53 -13.34
C GLN A 76 5.03 -10.81 -13.91
N ASP A 77 5.45 -11.99 -13.42
CA ASP A 77 5.09 -13.28 -13.97
C ASP A 77 4.41 -14.22 -12.94
N ARG A 78 4.07 -13.73 -11.74
CA ARG A 78 3.55 -14.57 -10.66
C ARG A 78 2.23 -14.04 -10.13
N PRO A 79 1.29 -14.94 -9.82
CA PRO A 79 0.10 -14.58 -9.07
C PRO A 79 0.48 -13.92 -7.72
N PHE A 80 -0.31 -12.97 -7.31
CA PHE A 80 -0.12 -12.25 -6.06
C PHE A 80 -1.46 -11.97 -5.38
N ALA A 81 -1.42 -11.69 -4.09
CA ALA A 81 -2.60 -11.23 -3.36
C ALA A 81 -2.33 -9.86 -2.73
N VAL A 82 -3.29 -8.97 -2.85
CA VAL A 82 -3.30 -7.69 -2.14
C VAL A 82 -4.09 -7.89 -0.85
N ASN A 83 -3.38 -7.86 0.28
CA ASN A 83 -3.96 -8.02 1.60
C ASN A 83 -4.14 -6.63 2.23
N VAL A 84 -5.38 -6.14 2.27
CA VAL A 84 -5.71 -4.87 2.95
C VAL A 84 -5.67 -5.12 4.46
N LEU A 85 -4.73 -4.49 5.14
CA LEU A 85 -4.46 -4.75 6.55
C LEU A 85 -5.55 -4.18 7.46
N SER A 86 -5.81 -4.91 8.54
CA SER A 86 -6.63 -4.42 9.65
C SER A 86 -5.80 -3.55 10.60
N ALA A 87 -6.48 -2.68 11.37
CA ALA A 87 -5.84 -1.80 12.34
C ALA A 87 -5.04 -2.51 13.46
N ARG A 88 -5.18 -3.84 13.56
CA ARG A 88 -4.41 -4.67 14.50
C ARG A 88 -3.10 -5.20 13.91
N GLN A 89 -2.86 -4.97 12.62
CA GLN A 89 -1.74 -5.55 11.88
C GLN A 89 -0.59 -4.56 11.60
N ILE A 90 -0.37 -3.57 12.49
CA ILE A 90 0.75 -2.63 12.38
C ILE A 90 2.09 -3.39 12.33
N GLY A 91 2.31 -4.36 13.24
CA GLY A 91 3.53 -5.17 13.26
C GLY A 91 3.75 -5.96 11.97
N VAL A 92 2.67 -6.47 11.35
CA VAL A 92 2.72 -7.13 10.03
C VAL A 92 3.17 -6.12 8.96
N ALA A 93 2.58 -4.91 8.95
CA ALA A 93 2.98 -3.85 8.03
C ALA A 93 4.47 -3.51 8.16
N MET A 94 4.96 -3.35 9.39
CA MET A 94 6.36 -3.03 9.67
C MET A 94 7.30 -4.15 9.20
N THR A 95 6.96 -5.40 9.47
CA THR A 95 7.78 -6.54 9.08
C THR A 95 7.98 -6.62 7.57
N PHE A 96 6.90 -6.50 6.79
CA PHE A 96 6.98 -6.54 5.32
C PHE A 96 7.46 -5.24 4.69
N ALA A 97 7.65 -4.18 5.49
CA ALA A 97 8.35 -2.96 5.10
C ALA A 97 9.87 -3.00 5.37
N GLY A 98 10.40 -4.17 5.75
CA GLY A 98 11.82 -4.35 6.03
C GLY A 98 12.25 -3.94 7.45
N ARG A 99 11.29 -3.76 8.37
CA ARG A 99 11.51 -3.46 9.79
C ARG A 99 10.83 -4.52 10.65
N PRO A 100 11.46 -5.67 10.86
CA PRO A 100 10.86 -6.78 11.58
C PRO A 100 10.39 -6.36 12.98
N ASP A 101 9.15 -6.70 13.29
CA ASP A 101 8.58 -6.61 14.62
C ASP A 101 8.50 -8.04 15.19
N GLU A 102 9.33 -8.33 16.19
CA GLU A 102 9.40 -9.67 16.80
C GLU A 102 8.08 -10.09 17.48
N ALA A 103 7.24 -9.12 17.84
CA ALA A 103 5.93 -9.38 18.42
C ALA A 103 4.84 -9.61 17.34
N ALA A 104 5.15 -9.39 16.06
CA ALA A 104 4.18 -9.57 14.99
C ALA A 104 3.93 -11.05 14.71
N VAL A 105 2.68 -11.47 14.85
CA VAL A 105 2.24 -12.82 14.47
C VAL A 105 1.85 -12.77 12.98
N ILE A 106 2.59 -13.49 12.15
CA ILE A 106 2.34 -13.60 10.70
C ILE A 106 1.73 -14.97 10.43
N GLU A 107 0.44 -14.97 10.12
CA GLU A 107 -0.30 -16.18 9.79
C GLU A 107 -0.74 -16.16 8.34
N TRP A 108 -0.53 -17.28 7.67
CA TRP A 108 -0.86 -17.45 6.27
C TRP A 108 -2.04 -18.41 6.07
N ASP A 109 -2.88 -18.08 5.10
CA ASP A 109 -3.84 -19.00 4.50
C ASP A 109 -3.37 -19.36 3.10
N THR A 110 -3.63 -20.59 2.69
CA THR A 110 -3.44 -21.01 1.31
C THR A 110 -4.54 -20.37 0.47
N GLY A 111 -4.16 -19.40 -0.38
CA GLY A 111 -5.05 -18.84 -1.39
C GLY A 111 -5.18 -19.77 -2.59
N ARG A 112 -6.13 -19.48 -3.45
CA ARG A 112 -6.33 -20.23 -4.71
C ARG A 112 -5.20 -19.95 -5.70
N HIS A 113 -4.71 -18.72 -5.74
CA HIS A 113 -3.69 -18.25 -6.68
C HIS A 113 -2.41 -17.79 -5.97
N ALA A 114 -2.53 -17.22 -4.78
CA ALA A 114 -1.40 -16.69 -4.03
C ALA A 114 -1.61 -16.85 -2.51
N PRO A 115 -0.54 -16.86 -1.69
CA PRO A 115 -0.67 -16.90 -0.24
C PRO A 115 -1.39 -15.66 0.27
N ARG A 116 -2.30 -15.83 1.23
CA ARG A 116 -3.08 -14.76 1.86
C ARG A 116 -2.69 -14.59 3.32
N LEU A 117 -2.62 -13.36 3.77
CA LEU A 117 -2.51 -13.10 5.21
C LEU A 117 -3.87 -13.28 5.90
N ARG A 118 -3.83 -13.88 7.09
CA ARG A 118 -5.00 -13.98 7.96
C ARG A 118 -5.33 -12.64 8.62
N HIS A 119 -6.54 -12.50 9.13
CA HIS A 119 -7.01 -11.36 9.93
C HIS A 119 -7.00 -9.99 9.20
N THR A 120 -6.87 -9.99 7.89
CA THR A 120 -6.94 -8.80 7.05
C THR A 120 -8.36 -8.23 7.01
N HIS A 121 -8.48 -6.95 6.62
CA HIS A 121 -9.77 -6.31 6.34
C HIS A 121 -10.38 -6.84 5.03
N ALA A 122 -9.54 -6.96 3.99
CA ALA A 122 -9.91 -7.58 2.72
C ALA A 122 -8.70 -8.25 2.08
N THR A 123 -8.93 -9.19 1.17
CA THR A 123 -7.91 -9.83 0.35
C THR A 123 -8.39 -9.92 -1.08
N ILE A 124 -7.51 -9.62 -2.05
CA ILE A 124 -7.78 -9.64 -3.47
C ILE A 124 -6.68 -10.48 -4.11
N GLU A 125 -7.02 -11.66 -4.65
CA GLU A 125 -6.07 -12.51 -5.37
C GLU A 125 -6.06 -12.17 -6.85
N CYS A 126 -4.87 -12.06 -7.42
CA CYS A 126 -4.68 -11.61 -8.77
C CYS A 126 -3.74 -12.53 -9.54
N THR A 127 -4.02 -12.66 -10.85
CA THR A 127 -3.03 -13.09 -11.84
C THR A 127 -2.41 -11.87 -12.52
N PRO A 128 -1.13 -11.93 -12.94
CA PRO A 128 -0.50 -10.82 -13.66
C PRO A 128 -1.29 -10.45 -14.91
N TRP A 129 -1.52 -9.16 -15.11
CA TRP A 129 -2.15 -8.63 -16.32
C TRP A 129 -1.14 -7.92 -17.21
N GLN A 130 -0.54 -6.85 -16.71
CA GLN A 130 0.47 -6.06 -17.41
C GLN A 130 1.29 -5.22 -16.43
N SER A 131 2.53 -4.92 -16.80
CA SER A 131 3.41 -4.04 -16.02
C SER A 131 3.87 -2.85 -16.86
N TYR A 132 3.95 -1.67 -16.22
CA TYR A 132 4.36 -0.43 -16.87
C TYR A 132 5.51 0.22 -16.11
N ASP A 133 6.33 0.96 -16.86
CA ASP A 133 7.36 1.80 -16.25
C ASP A 133 6.71 2.93 -15.45
N GLY A 134 7.17 3.14 -14.23
CA GLY A 134 6.73 4.18 -13.31
C GLY A 134 7.91 4.96 -12.73
N GLY A 135 9.04 5.07 -13.45
CA GLY A 135 10.24 5.75 -12.98
C GLY A 135 11.05 4.86 -12.03
N ASP A 136 11.18 5.24 -10.76
CA ASP A 136 11.84 4.41 -9.72
C ASP A 136 10.96 3.26 -9.21
N HIS A 137 9.73 3.16 -9.73
CA HIS A 137 8.75 2.09 -9.47
C HIS A 137 8.36 1.35 -10.75
N VAL A 138 7.71 0.21 -10.58
CA VAL A 138 6.97 -0.51 -11.63
C VAL A 138 5.51 -0.59 -11.22
N LEU A 139 4.62 -0.27 -12.15
CA LEU A 139 3.18 -0.34 -11.98
C LEU A 139 2.71 -1.73 -12.43
N HIS A 140 2.37 -2.61 -11.49
CA HIS A 140 1.87 -3.94 -11.79
C HIS A 140 0.35 -3.95 -11.76
N LEU A 141 -0.26 -4.26 -12.90
CA LEU A 141 -1.70 -4.54 -12.98
C LEU A 141 -1.93 -6.02 -12.75
N GLY A 142 -2.89 -6.30 -11.88
CA GLY A 142 -3.38 -7.64 -11.62
C GLY A 142 -4.83 -7.79 -12.04
N ARG A 143 -5.15 -8.89 -12.73
CA ARG A 143 -6.52 -9.31 -12.94
C ARG A 143 -7.03 -9.99 -11.69
N VAL A 144 -8.15 -9.51 -11.18
CA VAL A 144 -8.77 -10.05 -9.96
C VAL A 144 -9.42 -11.40 -10.28
N GLU A 145 -9.04 -12.42 -9.51
CA GLU A 145 -9.53 -13.80 -9.67
C GLU A 145 -10.37 -14.26 -8.47
N ASP A 146 -10.08 -13.75 -7.26
CA ASP A 146 -10.81 -14.06 -6.03
C ASP A 146 -10.73 -12.92 -5.02
N ILE A 147 -11.76 -12.80 -4.19
CA ILE A 147 -11.84 -11.77 -3.15
C ILE A 147 -12.36 -12.35 -1.83
N ALA A 148 -11.89 -11.80 -0.72
CA ALA A 148 -12.43 -12.05 0.60
C ALA A 148 -12.56 -10.73 1.36
N ILE A 149 -13.71 -10.52 2.02
CA ILE A 149 -14.00 -9.32 2.82
C ILE A 149 -14.30 -9.76 4.25
N ARG A 150 -13.79 -9.03 5.23
CA ARG A 150 -14.01 -9.27 6.66
C ARG A 150 -14.39 -7.97 7.35
N GLU A 151 -15.23 -8.07 8.37
CA GLU A 151 -15.64 -6.92 9.18
C GLU A 151 -14.57 -6.59 10.25
N ASN A 152 -13.45 -6.02 9.80
CA ASN A 152 -12.38 -5.50 10.63
C ASN A 152 -12.25 -3.98 10.39
N GLU A 153 -11.65 -3.24 11.33
CA GLU A 153 -11.25 -1.86 11.05
C GLU A 153 -10.03 -1.84 10.13
N PRO A 154 -10.00 -1.02 9.06
CA PRO A 154 -8.83 -0.89 8.20
C PRO A 154 -7.68 -0.15 8.91
N LEU A 155 -6.46 -0.54 8.58
CA LEU A 155 -5.27 0.24 8.90
C LEU A 155 -5.11 1.37 7.89
N LEU A 156 -4.97 2.60 8.38
CA LEU A 156 -4.76 3.78 7.55
C LEU A 156 -3.34 4.32 7.72
N PHE A 157 -2.83 4.98 6.68
CA PHE A 157 -1.57 5.70 6.69
C PHE A 157 -1.78 7.13 6.22
N TYR A 158 -1.34 8.10 7.04
CA TYR A 158 -1.46 9.53 6.76
C TYR A 158 -0.34 10.30 7.44
N GLY A 159 0.28 11.24 6.71
CA GLY A 159 1.28 12.13 7.27
C GLY A 159 2.50 11.42 7.87
N GLY A 160 2.83 10.21 7.38
CA GLY A 160 3.95 9.41 7.91
C GLY A 160 3.60 8.53 9.11
N SER A 161 2.32 8.44 9.50
CA SER A 161 1.88 7.68 10.68
C SER A 161 0.73 6.74 10.38
N PHE A 162 0.61 5.68 11.20
CA PHE A 162 -0.53 4.76 11.14
C PHE A 162 -1.71 5.30 11.95
N HIS A 163 -2.90 5.12 11.40
CA HIS A 163 -4.14 5.58 11.99
C HIS A 163 -5.23 4.52 11.94
N ARG A 164 -6.29 4.74 12.72
CA ARG A 164 -7.55 4.02 12.63
C ARG A 164 -8.60 4.89 11.97
N ARG A 165 -9.65 4.30 11.46
CA ARG A 165 -10.82 5.04 11.00
C ARG A 165 -11.46 5.77 12.19
N GLY A 166 -11.72 7.05 12.03
CA GLY A 166 -12.55 7.84 12.94
C GLY A 166 -14.05 7.67 12.68
N ASP A 167 -14.85 8.54 13.29
CA ASP A 167 -16.29 8.59 13.06
C ASP A 167 -16.62 8.88 11.60
N GLY A 168 -17.67 8.25 11.08
CA GLY A 168 -18.19 8.55 9.75
C GLY A 168 -18.73 9.98 9.67
N LEU A 169 -18.52 10.63 8.52
CA LEU A 169 -19.08 11.94 8.20
C LEU A 169 -20.28 11.77 7.28
N THR A 170 -21.36 12.53 7.54
CA THR A 170 -22.49 12.65 6.61
C THR A 170 -22.38 13.97 5.84
N ALA A 171 -23.00 14.07 4.67
CA ALA A 171 -23.05 15.30 3.89
C ALA A 171 -23.66 16.50 4.65
N ALA A 172 -24.43 16.23 5.72
CA ALA A 172 -24.99 17.25 6.61
C ALA A 172 -24.06 17.63 7.78
N GLY A 173 -22.81 17.17 7.80
CA GLY A 173 -21.83 17.48 8.85
C GLY A 173 -22.12 16.81 10.21
N ARG A 174 -23.03 15.85 10.28
CA ARG A 174 -23.31 15.11 11.52
C ARG A 174 -22.40 13.89 11.60
N SER A 175 -21.64 13.77 12.71
CA SER A 175 -20.89 12.57 13.03
C SER A 175 -21.85 11.43 13.39
N THR A 176 -21.76 10.30 12.72
CA THR A 176 -22.40 9.06 13.16
C THR A 176 -21.48 8.41 14.18
N ARG A 177 -21.74 8.63 15.46
CA ARG A 177 -20.99 7.99 16.55
C ARG A 177 -21.22 6.48 16.47
N SER A 178 -20.19 5.73 16.14
CA SER A 178 -20.10 4.33 16.53
C SER A 178 -19.63 4.28 17.97
N SER A 179 -20.53 3.90 18.88
CA SER A 179 -20.26 3.76 20.30
C SER A 179 -19.46 2.48 20.55
N THR A 180 -18.14 2.55 20.56
CA THR A 180 -17.28 1.66 21.35
C THR A 180 -15.91 2.31 21.51
N PRO A 181 -15.53 2.82 22.69
CA PRO A 181 -14.17 3.26 22.97
C PRO A 181 -13.36 2.05 23.38
N LEU A 182 -12.47 1.57 22.53
CA LEU A 182 -11.35 0.73 22.93
C LEU A 182 -10.12 1.63 23.11
N ALA A 183 -10.00 2.18 24.31
CA ALA A 183 -8.80 2.84 24.76
C ALA A 183 -7.73 1.76 25.05
N LEU A 184 -6.68 1.73 24.24
CA LEU A 184 -5.38 1.20 24.62
C LEU A 184 -4.38 2.33 24.46
N PRO A 185 -3.64 2.72 25.52
CA PRO A 185 -2.58 3.70 25.42
C PRO A 185 -1.38 3.02 24.73
N LEU A 186 -1.23 3.25 23.44
CA LEU A 186 0.02 2.98 22.75
C LEU A 186 0.98 4.12 23.09
N GLN A 187 2.21 3.79 23.50
CA GLN A 187 3.28 4.77 23.69
C GLN A 187 3.62 5.42 22.34
N VAL A 188 3.04 6.57 22.11
CA VAL A 188 3.05 7.31 20.82
C VAL A 188 4.44 7.82 20.48
N SER A 189 5.28 8.13 21.47
CA SER A 189 6.54 8.86 21.29
C SER A 189 7.62 8.11 20.51
N ALA A 190 7.77 6.79 20.69
CA ALA A 190 8.79 6.01 19.96
C ALA A 190 8.37 5.67 18.53
N MET A 191 7.06 5.63 18.26
CA MET A 191 6.52 5.32 16.94
C MET A 191 6.51 6.53 15.99
N GLU A 192 6.45 7.76 16.50
CA GLU A 192 6.50 8.97 15.68
C GLU A 192 7.89 9.21 15.07
N GLU A 193 8.96 8.91 15.81
CA GLU A 193 10.33 9.02 15.29
C GLU A 193 10.60 7.94 14.23
N LEU A 194 10.12 6.71 14.45
CA LEU A 194 10.20 5.60 13.49
C LEU A 194 9.38 5.86 12.23
N ALA A 195 8.26 6.55 12.33
CA ALA A 195 7.40 6.86 11.18
C ALA A 195 8.06 7.86 10.22
N LYS A 196 8.88 8.79 10.69
CA LYS A 196 9.59 9.78 9.86
C LYS A 196 10.60 9.13 8.91
N GLU A 197 11.28 8.07 9.35
CA GLU A 197 12.18 7.29 8.49
C GLU A 197 11.43 6.33 7.56
N PHE A 198 10.19 5.95 7.93
CA PHE A 198 9.35 5.01 7.19
C PHE A 198 8.93 5.55 5.81
N VAL A 199 8.74 6.85 5.71
CA VAL A 199 8.35 7.55 4.47
C VAL A 199 9.41 7.44 3.37
N ALA A 200 10.68 7.19 3.72
CA ALA A 200 11.77 7.15 2.75
C ALA A 200 11.76 5.94 1.80
N GLY A 201 10.96 4.90 2.08
CA GLY A 201 10.87 3.68 1.26
C GLY A 201 9.48 3.41 0.67
N TRP A 202 8.53 4.32 0.83
CA TRP A 202 7.10 4.06 0.50
C TRP A 202 6.56 4.87 -0.68
N ILE A 203 7.33 5.81 -1.20
CA ILE A 203 7.07 6.56 -2.44
C ILE A 203 8.38 6.75 -3.18
#